data_6101e250a3d75dd8c8b316d28d49a2b5
#
_entry.id   6101e250a3d75dd8c8b316d28d49a2b5
#
_cell.length_a   1.000
_cell.length_b   1.000
_cell.length_c   1.000
_cell.angle_alpha   90.00
_cell.angle_beta   90.00
_cell.angle_gamma   90.00
#
_symmetry.space_group_name_H-M   'P 1'
#
loop_
_entity.id
_entity.type
_entity.pdbx_description
1 polymer ?
#
loop_
_entity_poly.entity_id
_entity_poly.type
_entity_poly.pdbx_seq_one_letter_code
_entity_poly.pdbx_strand_id
1 'polypeptide(L)'
;MNFSVFCKQNRLKVHFFLHISFFFCNFAVRKNVLMPMKEPKRILFISQEIYPYIAEETPTRLLNRQLPEYFQGHGFETRTFMPKFGEINERRNQLHEVIRLSGMNLIIEDADHPLLIKVASIQSARIQIYFIDNDDLFHRRKGVKDEHGVEYADNDDRVIFYARGVIETVKKLRWTPDVIVCSGWMSALAPLYLKRAFNDEPFFANAKIVLSLNDNEYTTPFPTKFTDKLRIEGINNTDVRSTAGFPVGYEELMRLAVDFSDAIVFTTPKVNQRVVNYAETKGKPILPYEETEDLNAACKRQWEFYQQLLTEGREENA
;
A
#
# COMPACT_ATOMS: atom_id res chain seq x y z
N MET A 1 -60.72 8.47 56.12
CA MET A 1 -59.84 8.51 54.96
C MET A 1 -59.82 7.13 54.34
N ASN A 2 -60.38 7.00 53.10
CA ASN A 2 -60.81 5.72 52.54
C ASN A 2 -59.61 4.86 52.00
N PHE A 3 -59.46 3.69 52.59
CA PHE A 3 -58.52 2.65 52.24
C PHE A 3 -58.65 2.16 50.74
N SER A 4 -59.82 2.38 50.15
CA SER A 4 -60.11 1.99 48.76
C SER A 4 -59.39 2.82 47.66
N VAL A 5 -58.98 4.05 47.98
CA VAL A 5 -58.28 4.95 47.02
C VAL A 5 -56.83 4.62 46.97
N PHE A 6 -56.26 4.13 48.07
CA PHE A 6 -54.78 3.74 48.08
C PHE A 6 -54.49 2.47 47.29
N CYS A 7 -55.45 1.50 47.27
CA CYS A 7 -55.24 0.28 46.46
C CYS A 7 -55.36 0.49 44.95
N LYS A 8 -56.21 1.46 44.49
CA LYS A 8 -56.31 1.75 43.04
C LYS A 8 -55.11 2.44 42.49
N GLN A 9 -54.46 3.31 43.26
CA GLN A 9 -53.17 3.99 42.78
C GLN A 9 -51.99 3.04 42.71
N ASN A 10 -51.92 2.06 43.62
CA ASN A 10 -50.83 1.08 43.56
C ASN A 10 -50.98 0.02 42.43
N ARG A 11 -52.26 -0.34 42.09
CA ARG A 11 -52.46 -1.24 40.92
C ARG A 11 -52.07 -0.61 39.59
N LEU A 12 -52.31 0.67 39.41
CA LEU A 12 -51.87 1.38 38.18
C LEU A 12 -50.37 1.51 38.08
N LYS A 13 -49.66 1.70 39.20
CA LYS A 13 -48.18 1.73 39.19
C LYS A 13 -47.56 0.36 38.91
N VAL A 14 -48.11 -0.71 39.42
CA VAL A 14 -47.63 -2.07 39.20
C VAL A 14 -47.85 -2.49 37.73
N HIS A 15 -48.99 -2.15 37.12
CA HIS A 15 -49.25 -2.41 35.70
C HIS A 15 -48.33 -1.60 34.78
N PHE A 16 -48.01 -0.36 35.14
CA PHE A 16 -47.11 0.48 34.36
C PHE A 16 -45.67 -0.04 34.43
N PHE A 17 -45.21 -0.50 35.61
CA PHE A 17 -43.88 -1.13 35.75
C PHE A 17 -43.77 -2.47 35.03
N LEU A 18 -44.84 -3.30 35.05
CA LEU A 18 -44.87 -4.57 34.32
C LEU A 18 -44.83 -4.36 32.80
N HIS A 19 -45.53 -3.35 32.28
CA HIS A 19 -45.49 -3.01 30.85
C HIS A 19 -44.12 -2.47 30.39
N ILE A 20 -43.49 -1.65 31.22
CA ILE A 20 -42.12 -1.15 30.91
C ILE A 20 -41.11 -2.30 30.97
N SER A 21 -41.18 -3.19 31.96
CA SER A 21 -40.30 -4.37 32.01
C SER A 21 -40.50 -5.32 30.83
N PHE A 22 -41.74 -5.49 30.34
CA PHE A 22 -42.03 -6.31 29.17
C PHE A 22 -41.54 -5.65 27.87
N PHE A 23 -41.56 -4.31 27.79
CA PHE A 23 -41.02 -3.58 26.67
C PHE A 23 -39.49 -3.62 26.65
N PHE A 24 -38.83 -3.52 27.81
CA PHE A 24 -37.37 -3.66 27.92
C PHE A 24 -36.89 -5.11 27.72
N CYS A 25 -37.66 -6.12 28.18
CA CYS A 25 -37.34 -7.53 27.89
C CYS A 25 -37.49 -7.88 26.39
N ASN A 26 -38.51 -7.33 25.70
CA ASN A 26 -38.65 -7.52 24.25
C ASN A 26 -37.58 -6.75 23.43
N PHE A 27 -37.03 -5.66 23.97
CA PHE A 27 -35.90 -4.97 23.34
C PHE A 27 -34.56 -5.69 23.58
N ALA A 28 -34.42 -6.39 24.71
CA ALA A 28 -33.22 -7.20 25.03
C ALA A 28 -33.21 -8.56 24.31
N VAL A 29 -34.36 -9.06 23.82
CA VAL A 29 -34.44 -10.36 23.09
C VAL A 29 -34.38 -10.19 21.56
N ARG A 30 -34.48 -8.98 21.02
CA ARG A 30 -33.85 -8.71 19.73
C ARG A 30 -32.32 -8.60 19.95
N LYS A 31 -31.69 -9.69 20.36
CA LYS A 31 -30.34 -9.96 19.87
C LYS A 31 -30.43 -9.86 18.34
N ASN A 32 -30.15 -8.65 17.84
CA ASN A 32 -29.65 -8.56 16.50
C ASN A 32 -28.59 -9.67 16.46
N VAL A 33 -28.82 -10.72 15.72
CA VAL A 33 -27.79 -11.51 15.12
C VAL A 33 -27.13 -10.48 14.22
N LEU A 34 -26.21 -9.67 14.79
CA LEU A 34 -25.20 -8.98 14.03
C LEU A 34 -24.52 -10.15 13.33
N MET A 35 -24.95 -10.41 12.08
CA MET A 35 -24.11 -11.18 11.20
C MET A 35 -22.73 -10.58 11.37
N PRO A 36 -21.68 -11.37 11.64
CA PRO A 36 -20.36 -10.83 11.76
C PRO A 36 -20.13 -10.02 10.47
N MET A 37 -20.10 -8.70 10.60
CA MET A 37 -19.77 -7.85 9.46
C MET A 37 -18.40 -8.34 9.02
N LYS A 38 -18.34 -8.93 7.81
CA LYS A 38 -17.09 -9.41 7.24
C LYS A 38 -16.13 -8.23 7.26
N GLU A 39 -15.01 -8.37 7.96
CA GLU A 39 -14.03 -7.29 8.01
C GLU A 39 -13.71 -6.83 6.58
N PRO A 40 -13.62 -5.50 6.36
CA PRO A 40 -13.31 -4.99 5.04
C PRO A 40 -11.95 -5.54 4.59
N LYS A 41 -11.86 -5.94 3.34
CA LYS A 41 -10.58 -6.28 2.74
C LYS A 41 -9.67 -5.05 2.74
N ARG A 42 -8.37 -5.28 2.94
CA ARG A 42 -7.37 -4.24 3.10
C ARG A 42 -6.38 -4.27 1.95
N ILE A 43 -6.14 -3.13 1.35
CA ILE A 43 -5.20 -3.02 0.24
C ILE A 43 -4.19 -1.90 0.49
N LEU A 44 -2.91 -2.24 0.35
CA LEU A 44 -1.78 -1.33 0.46
C LEU A 44 -1.29 -0.94 -0.93
N PHE A 45 -1.23 0.35 -1.21
CA PHE A 45 -0.63 0.88 -2.42
C PHE A 45 0.73 1.51 -2.09
N ILE A 46 1.78 1.00 -2.72
CA ILE A 46 3.16 1.52 -2.63
C ILE A 46 3.48 2.13 -3.98
N SER A 47 3.29 3.44 -4.12
CA SER A 47 3.36 4.15 -5.39
C SER A 47 4.57 5.08 -5.43
N GLN A 48 5.25 5.15 -6.57
CA GLN A 48 6.34 6.11 -6.76
C GLN A 48 5.82 7.53 -6.88
N GLU A 49 4.73 7.74 -7.60
CA GLU A 49 4.18 9.05 -7.94
C GLU A 49 2.66 9.03 -7.93
N ILE A 50 2.06 10.11 -7.40
CA ILE A 50 0.61 10.26 -7.29
C ILE A 50 0.22 11.70 -7.64
N TYR A 51 -0.74 11.90 -8.54
CA TYR A 51 -1.39 13.19 -8.74
C TYR A 51 -2.33 13.53 -7.57
N PRO A 52 -2.40 14.74 -7.04
CA PRO A 52 -1.77 15.98 -7.53
C PRO A 52 -0.45 16.34 -6.84
N TYR A 53 0.16 15.44 -6.07
CA TYR A 53 1.41 15.76 -5.35
C TYR A 53 2.58 15.98 -6.29
N ILE A 54 2.64 15.22 -7.37
CA ILE A 54 3.46 15.51 -8.55
C ILE A 54 2.54 16.17 -9.57
N ALA A 55 2.84 17.41 -9.94
CA ALA A 55 1.91 18.30 -10.63
C ALA A 55 1.62 17.91 -12.10
N GLU A 56 2.56 17.30 -12.78
CA GLU A 56 2.38 16.83 -14.16
C GLU A 56 1.40 15.67 -14.22
N GLU A 57 0.37 15.77 -15.04
CA GLU A 57 -0.61 14.72 -15.24
C GLU A 57 -0.08 13.67 -16.22
N THR A 58 0.14 12.46 -15.72
CA THR A 58 0.42 11.30 -16.55
C THR A 58 -0.62 10.20 -16.27
N PRO A 59 -0.89 9.28 -17.24
CA PRO A 59 -1.83 8.19 -17.01
C PRO A 59 -1.51 7.38 -15.74
N THR A 60 -0.24 7.11 -15.47
CA THR A 60 0.21 6.38 -14.28
C THR A 60 -0.09 7.15 -12.99
N ARG A 61 0.20 8.45 -12.92
CA ARG A 61 -0.08 9.29 -11.74
C ARG A 61 -1.56 9.43 -11.45
N LEU A 62 -2.37 9.57 -12.50
CA LEU A 62 -3.84 9.60 -12.39
C LEU A 62 -4.39 8.26 -11.92
N LEU A 63 -3.89 7.15 -12.48
CA LEU A 63 -4.29 5.81 -12.05
C LEU A 63 -3.91 5.54 -10.60
N ASN A 64 -2.70 5.90 -10.16
CA ASN A 64 -2.24 5.74 -8.78
C ASN A 64 -3.07 6.57 -7.78
N ARG A 65 -3.71 7.65 -8.23
CA ARG A 65 -4.69 8.39 -7.44
C ARG A 65 -6.06 7.74 -7.45
N GLN A 66 -6.55 7.35 -8.64
CA GLN A 66 -7.92 6.89 -8.82
C GLN A 66 -8.14 5.49 -8.23
N LEU A 67 -7.13 4.63 -8.33
CA LEU A 67 -7.25 3.23 -7.93
C LEU A 67 -7.56 3.08 -6.43
N PRO A 68 -6.86 3.73 -5.47
CA PRO A 68 -7.23 3.69 -4.06
C PRO A 68 -8.64 4.22 -3.78
N GLU A 69 -9.06 5.28 -4.48
CA GLU A 69 -10.42 5.85 -4.38
C GLU A 69 -11.48 4.83 -4.83
N TYR A 70 -11.23 4.17 -5.96
CA TYR A 70 -12.12 3.17 -6.51
C TYR A 70 -12.29 1.98 -5.54
N PHE A 71 -11.20 1.44 -5.00
CA PHE A 71 -11.24 0.34 -4.03
C PHE A 71 -11.95 0.72 -2.74
N GLN A 72 -11.71 1.92 -2.23
CA GLN A 72 -12.40 2.42 -1.05
C GLN A 72 -13.90 2.55 -1.29
N GLY A 73 -14.32 3.05 -2.45
CA GLY A 73 -15.72 3.11 -2.88
C GLY A 73 -16.39 1.73 -2.99
N HIS A 74 -15.61 0.66 -3.15
CA HIS A 74 -16.07 -0.73 -3.22
C HIS A 74 -15.84 -1.53 -1.92
N GLY A 75 -15.71 -0.84 -0.78
CA GLY A 75 -15.71 -1.45 0.54
C GLY A 75 -14.36 -1.98 1.03
N PHE A 76 -13.26 -1.59 0.39
CA PHE A 76 -11.92 -1.87 0.90
C PHE A 76 -11.45 -0.77 1.86
N GLU A 77 -10.66 -1.15 2.86
CA GLU A 77 -9.84 -0.20 3.61
C GLU A 77 -8.52 -0.03 2.84
N THR A 78 -8.17 1.20 2.47
CA THR A 78 -6.98 1.49 1.68
C THR A 78 -5.95 2.28 2.46
N ARG A 79 -4.67 2.01 2.23
CA ARG A 79 -3.54 2.84 2.63
C ARG A 79 -2.62 3.02 1.46
N THR A 80 -2.17 4.25 1.26
CA THR A 80 -1.36 4.60 0.10
C THR A 80 -0.10 5.31 0.56
N PHE A 81 1.04 4.91 0.02
CA PHE A 81 2.35 5.45 0.31
C PHE A 81 3.01 6.01 -0.95
N MET A 82 3.80 7.06 -0.78
CA MET A 82 4.71 7.57 -1.80
C MET A 82 5.94 8.22 -1.17
N PRO A 83 7.06 8.38 -1.92
CA PRO A 83 8.21 9.15 -1.44
C PRO A 83 7.85 10.63 -1.29
N LYS A 84 8.38 11.29 -0.25
CA LYS A 84 8.24 12.73 -0.05
C LYS A 84 9.31 13.46 -0.86
N PHE A 85 9.16 13.52 -2.16
CA PHE A 85 10.07 14.31 -3.00
C PHE A 85 10.07 15.79 -2.63
N GLY A 86 11.22 16.45 -2.73
CA GLY A 86 11.41 17.84 -2.33
C GLY A 86 10.57 18.84 -3.12
N GLU A 87 10.11 18.49 -4.34
CA GLU A 87 9.18 19.30 -5.12
C GLU A 87 7.77 19.38 -4.53
N ILE A 88 7.40 18.42 -3.64
CA ILE A 88 6.08 18.40 -3.02
C ILE A 88 5.99 19.52 -1.99
N ASN A 89 5.15 20.52 -2.29
CA ASN A 89 4.93 21.65 -1.39
C ASN A 89 4.08 21.25 -0.19
N GLU A 90 4.69 21.19 0.98
CA GLU A 90 4.06 20.72 2.22
C GLU A 90 2.89 21.63 2.66
N ARG A 91 3.04 22.95 2.56
CA ARG A 91 1.99 23.89 2.97
C ARG A 91 0.79 23.82 2.04
N ARG A 92 1.01 23.80 0.72
CA ARG A 92 -0.06 23.71 -0.27
C ARG A 92 -0.87 22.43 -0.13
N ASN A 93 -0.19 21.33 0.14
CA ASN A 93 -0.79 20.00 0.25
C ASN A 93 -1.15 19.62 1.70
N GLN A 94 -0.98 20.54 2.67
CA GLN A 94 -1.30 20.33 4.08
C GLN A 94 -0.65 19.06 4.67
N LEU A 95 0.62 18.80 4.31
CA LEU A 95 1.38 17.71 4.89
C LEU A 95 1.70 18.02 6.36
N HIS A 96 1.51 17.06 7.22
CA HIS A 96 1.90 17.12 8.61
C HIS A 96 2.62 15.84 9.03
N GLU A 97 3.61 15.99 9.88
CA GLU A 97 4.37 14.85 10.41
C GLU A 97 3.55 14.06 11.41
N VAL A 98 3.66 12.75 11.33
CA VAL A 98 3.07 11.82 12.30
C VAL A 98 4.17 11.34 13.26
N ILE A 99 4.39 12.11 14.32
CA ILE A 99 5.48 11.90 15.31
C ILE A 99 5.53 10.45 15.81
N ARG A 100 4.39 9.83 16.11
CA ARG A 100 4.34 8.44 16.61
C ARG A 100 4.85 7.40 15.61
N LEU A 101 4.87 7.73 14.31
CA LEU A 101 5.36 6.85 13.24
C LEU A 101 6.80 7.20 12.85
N SER A 102 7.22 8.43 13.06
CA SER A 102 8.56 8.92 12.77
C SER A 102 9.62 8.47 13.80
N GLY A 103 10.88 8.73 13.51
CA GLY A 103 12.00 8.59 14.42
C GLY A 103 12.64 7.19 14.49
N MET A 104 12.25 6.25 13.62
CA MET A 104 13.03 5.02 13.40
C MET A 104 14.24 5.32 12.52
N ASN A 105 15.38 4.69 12.80
CA ASN A 105 16.52 4.71 11.90
C ASN A 105 16.51 3.47 11.02
N LEU A 106 16.66 3.69 9.71
CA LEU A 106 16.92 2.63 8.73
C LEU A 106 18.41 2.64 8.40
N ILE A 107 19.08 1.54 8.69
CA ILE A 107 20.49 1.40 8.39
C ILE A 107 20.62 0.88 6.95
N ILE A 108 21.38 1.61 6.13
CA ILE A 108 21.77 1.21 4.77
C ILE A 108 23.29 1.25 4.72
N GLU A 109 23.94 0.11 4.46
CA GLU A 109 25.37 -0.08 4.72
C GLU A 109 25.71 0.29 6.18
N ASP A 110 26.58 1.29 6.38
CA ASP A 110 27.02 1.76 7.70
C ASP A 110 26.41 3.11 8.07
N ALA A 111 25.41 3.59 7.32
CA ALA A 111 24.78 4.89 7.54
C ALA A 111 23.37 4.77 8.13
N ASP A 112 23.11 5.55 9.19
CA ASP A 112 21.80 5.70 9.79
C ASP A 112 20.98 6.75 9.05
N HIS A 113 19.78 6.36 8.61
CA HIS A 113 18.85 7.25 7.94
C HIS A 113 17.56 7.38 8.77
N PRO A 114 17.32 8.53 9.42
CA PRO A 114 16.09 8.77 10.16
C PRO A 114 14.86 8.70 9.24
N LEU A 115 13.87 7.87 9.60
CA LEU A 115 12.61 7.75 8.89
C LEU A 115 11.61 8.76 9.46
N LEU A 116 11.17 9.68 8.61
CA LEU A 116 10.11 10.63 8.90
C LEU A 116 8.86 10.23 8.11
N ILE A 117 7.71 10.29 8.76
CA ILE A 117 6.42 9.98 8.14
C ILE A 117 5.55 11.22 8.16
N LYS A 118 5.18 11.68 6.96
CA LYS A 118 4.21 12.76 6.80
C LYS A 118 2.92 12.21 6.20
N VAL A 119 1.81 12.89 6.45
CA VAL A 119 0.49 12.50 5.94
C VAL A 119 -0.21 13.70 5.37
N ALA A 120 -0.88 13.49 4.25
CA ALA A 120 -1.86 14.42 3.70
C ALA A 120 -3.10 13.65 3.21
N SER A 121 -4.20 14.36 3.01
CA SER A 121 -5.45 13.77 2.52
C SER A 121 -5.86 14.39 1.19
N ILE A 122 -6.23 13.55 0.23
CA ILE A 122 -6.98 14.00 -0.95
C ILE A 122 -8.44 14.05 -0.53
N GLN A 123 -8.90 15.26 -0.16
CA GLN A 123 -10.22 15.44 0.47
C GLN A 123 -11.39 15.00 -0.44
N SER A 124 -11.29 15.27 -1.75
CA SER A 124 -12.30 14.86 -2.73
C SER A 124 -12.51 13.34 -2.79
N ALA A 125 -11.42 12.59 -2.61
CA ALA A 125 -11.39 11.13 -2.63
C ALA A 125 -11.46 10.50 -1.22
N ARG A 126 -11.30 11.29 -0.16
CA ARG A 126 -11.22 10.85 1.25
C ARG A 126 -10.15 9.80 1.51
N ILE A 127 -9.06 9.83 0.73
CA ILE A 127 -7.91 8.93 0.89
C ILE A 127 -6.76 9.64 1.59
N GLN A 128 -6.06 8.90 2.46
CA GLN A 128 -4.84 9.36 3.11
C GLN A 128 -3.62 8.85 2.37
N ILE A 129 -2.67 9.76 2.12
CA ILE A 129 -1.38 9.43 1.54
C ILE A 129 -0.32 9.60 2.62
N TYR A 130 0.44 8.54 2.86
CA TYR A 130 1.60 8.50 3.73
C TYR A 130 2.85 8.77 2.92
N PHE A 131 3.64 9.71 3.36
CA PHE A 131 4.89 10.08 2.70
C PHE A 131 6.07 9.55 3.50
N ILE A 132 6.92 8.79 2.84
CA ILE A 132 8.21 8.37 3.36
C ILE A 132 9.22 9.48 3.11
N ASP A 133 9.75 10.07 4.17
CA ASP A 133 10.63 11.22 4.12
C ASP A 133 11.95 10.98 4.86
N ASN A 134 12.98 11.63 4.38
CA ASN A 134 14.29 11.76 5.00
C ASN A 134 14.95 13.00 4.41
N ASP A 135 15.63 13.78 5.23
CA ASP A 135 16.20 15.07 4.81
C ASP A 135 17.17 14.95 3.65
N ASP A 136 18.05 13.96 3.66
CA ASP A 136 19.09 13.81 2.65
C ASP A 136 18.57 13.07 1.41
N LEU A 137 17.80 12.00 1.60
CA LEU A 137 17.37 11.14 0.50
C LEU A 137 16.15 11.71 -0.27
N PHE A 138 15.26 12.46 0.39
CA PHE A 138 14.02 12.92 -0.25
C PHE A 138 13.78 14.42 -0.15
N HIS A 139 13.91 15.03 1.03
CA HIS A 139 13.53 16.43 1.22
C HIS A 139 14.36 17.37 0.33
N ARG A 140 15.67 17.13 0.19
CA ARG A 140 16.59 17.92 -0.61
C ARG A 140 16.62 17.53 -2.09
N ARG A 141 15.90 16.48 -2.51
CA ARG A 141 15.84 15.98 -3.88
C ARG A 141 14.47 16.25 -4.49
N LYS A 142 14.42 16.99 -5.61
CA LYS A 142 13.15 17.36 -6.26
C LYS A 142 12.31 16.13 -6.64
N GLY A 143 12.93 15.15 -7.25
CA GLY A 143 12.31 13.91 -7.71
C GLY A 143 13.36 12.81 -7.76
N VAL A 144 13.34 11.98 -8.79
CA VAL A 144 14.38 10.99 -9.09
C VAL A 144 15.52 11.55 -9.95
N LYS A 145 15.33 12.76 -10.49
CA LYS A 145 16.27 13.52 -11.31
C LYS A 145 16.43 14.94 -10.76
N ASP A 146 17.59 15.53 -11.02
CA ASP A 146 17.86 16.92 -10.72
C ASP A 146 17.16 17.89 -11.71
N GLU A 147 17.42 19.17 -11.58
CA GLU A 147 16.85 20.22 -12.45
C GLU A 147 17.39 20.18 -13.89
N HIS A 148 18.48 19.47 -14.14
CA HIS A 148 19.07 19.26 -15.46
C HIS A 148 18.62 17.93 -16.08
N GLY A 149 17.75 17.16 -15.41
CA GLY A 149 17.27 15.87 -15.85
C GLY A 149 18.25 14.71 -15.60
N VAL A 150 19.30 14.94 -14.80
CA VAL A 150 20.29 13.92 -14.43
C VAL A 150 19.77 13.14 -13.21
N GLU A 151 19.80 11.82 -13.31
CA GLU A 151 19.40 10.95 -12.20
C GLU A 151 20.37 11.05 -11.03
N TYR A 152 19.80 11.10 -9.81
CA TYR A 152 20.64 11.18 -8.62
C TYR A 152 21.43 9.89 -8.40
N ALA A 153 22.71 10.04 -8.04
CA ALA A 153 23.62 8.91 -7.82
C ALA A 153 23.22 8.03 -6.62
N ASP A 154 22.44 8.59 -5.69
CA ASP A 154 21.92 7.92 -4.48
C ASP A 154 20.52 7.29 -4.67
N ASN A 155 20.05 7.16 -5.90
CA ASN A 155 18.76 6.51 -6.18
C ASN A 155 18.71 5.04 -5.74
N ASP A 156 19.85 4.37 -5.65
CA ASP A 156 19.99 3.03 -5.12
C ASP A 156 19.69 2.96 -3.60
N ASP A 157 20.17 3.92 -2.80
CA ASP A 157 19.83 4.03 -1.38
C ASP A 157 18.37 4.44 -1.17
N ARG A 158 17.87 5.31 -2.04
CA ARG A 158 16.51 5.82 -1.98
C ARG A 158 15.46 4.74 -2.23
N VAL A 159 15.70 3.83 -3.18
CA VAL A 159 14.79 2.70 -3.43
C VAL A 159 14.77 1.72 -2.25
N ILE A 160 15.92 1.47 -1.62
CA ILE A 160 16.02 0.65 -0.41
C ILE A 160 15.27 1.31 0.75
N PHE A 161 15.57 2.58 0.99
CA PHE A 161 14.95 3.34 2.08
C PHE A 161 13.44 3.41 1.94
N TYR A 162 12.94 3.69 0.73
CA TYR A 162 11.52 3.80 0.48
C TYR A 162 10.79 2.47 0.76
N ALA A 163 11.25 1.37 0.16
CA ALA A 163 10.62 0.07 0.33
C ALA A 163 10.60 -0.37 1.81
N ARG A 164 11.75 -0.28 2.51
CA ARG A 164 11.85 -0.62 3.93
C ARG A 164 11.04 0.32 4.81
N GLY A 165 11.06 1.63 4.52
CA GLY A 165 10.31 2.64 5.24
C GLY A 165 8.80 2.41 5.22
N VAL A 166 8.26 1.99 4.06
CA VAL A 166 6.84 1.60 3.95
C VAL A 166 6.54 0.39 4.83
N ILE A 167 7.31 -0.69 4.70
CA ILE A 167 7.08 -1.94 5.43
C ILE A 167 7.13 -1.70 6.95
N GLU A 168 8.16 -1.03 7.44
CA GLU A 168 8.30 -0.71 8.87
C GLU A 168 7.17 0.20 9.38
N THR A 169 6.70 1.13 8.54
CA THR A 169 5.57 1.98 8.91
C THR A 169 4.27 1.17 9.02
N VAL A 170 4.01 0.25 8.10
CA VAL A 170 2.83 -0.63 8.13
C VAL A 170 2.86 -1.55 9.35
N LYS A 171 4.04 -2.10 9.71
CA LYS A 171 4.24 -2.84 10.97
C LYS A 171 3.88 -1.99 12.19
N LYS A 172 4.41 -0.77 12.26
CA LYS A 172 4.16 0.17 13.37
C LYS A 172 2.68 0.58 13.46
N LEU A 173 1.98 0.62 12.33
CA LEU A 173 0.52 0.81 12.27
C LEU A 173 -0.27 -0.43 12.72
N ARG A 174 0.35 -1.59 12.84
CA ARG A 174 -0.29 -2.89 13.12
C ARG A 174 -1.46 -3.16 12.16
N TRP A 175 -1.22 -2.93 10.89
CA TRP A 175 -2.24 -3.03 9.86
C TRP A 175 -1.88 -4.13 8.87
N THR A 176 -2.80 -5.06 8.65
CA THR A 176 -2.58 -6.29 7.87
C THR A 176 -3.26 -6.15 6.51
N PRO A 177 -2.52 -5.91 5.41
CA PRO A 177 -3.09 -5.89 4.06
C PRO A 177 -3.41 -7.30 3.56
N ASP A 178 -4.50 -7.45 2.83
CA ASP A 178 -4.79 -8.66 2.03
C ASP A 178 -4.08 -8.60 0.66
N VAL A 179 -3.91 -7.39 0.11
CA VAL A 179 -3.19 -7.15 -1.16
C VAL A 179 -2.21 -5.99 -0.99
N ILE A 180 -1.04 -6.13 -1.57
CA ILE A 180 -0.01 -5.09 -1.65
C ILE A 180 0.29 -4.82 -3.11
N VAL A 181 0.05 -3.59 -3.56
CA VAL A 181 0.30 -3.15 -4.94
C VAL A 181 1.55 -2.29 -4.98
N CYS A 182 2.55 -2.70 -5.74
CA CYS A 182 3.81 -1.99 -5.94
C CYS A 182 3.81 -1.35 -7.33
N SER A 183 3.83 -0.01 -7.41
CA SER A 183 3.77 0.75 -8.67
C SER A 183 4.99 1.66 -8.85
N GLY A 184 5.71 1.47 -9.95
CA GLY A 184 6.95 2.16 -10.28
C GLY A 184 8.19 1.53 -9.64
N TRP A 185 9.36 1.79 -10.24
CA TRP A 185 10.61 1.14 -9.85
C TRP A 185 11.07 1.48 -8.41
N MET A 186 10.67 2.63 -7.85
CA MET A 186 10.97 2.96 -6.46
C MET A 186 10.33 1.97 -5.47
N SER A 187 9.27 1.27 -5.86
CA SER A 187 8.62 0.23 -5.04
C SER A 187 9.12 -1.18 -5.33
N ALA A 188 10.02 -1.37 -6.30
CA ALA A 188 10.41 -2.67 -6.84
C ALA A 188 11.09 -3.60 -5.82
N LEU A 189 11.68 -3.07 -4.74
CA LEU A 189 12.29 -3.88 -3.69
C LEU A 189 11.29 -4.38 -2.64
N ALA A 190 10.10 -3.80 -2.56
CA ALA A 190 9.10 -4.22 -1.57
C ALA A 190 8.73 -5.71 -1.69
N PRO A 191 8.52 -6.30 -2.89
CA PRO A 191 8.27 -7.73 -3.03
C PRO A 191 9.37 -8.61 -2.44
N LEU A 192 10.65 -8.29 -2.74
CA LEU A 192 11.80 -9.03 -2.18
C LEU A 192 11.79 -9.00 -0.65
N TYR A 193 11.70 -7.80 -0.07
CA TYR A 193 11.70 -7.63 1.38
C TYR A 193 10.54 -8.36 2.05
N LEU A 194 9.33 -8.24 1.53
CA LEU A 194 8.14 -8.89 2.07
C LEU A 194 8.23 -10.42 2.02
N LYS A 195 8.78 -10.98 0.94
CA LYS A 195 8.88 -12.44 0.75
C LYS A 195 10.11 -13.06 1.43
N ARG A 196 11.07 -12.26 1.89
CA ARG A 196 12.33 -12.74 2.51
C ARG A 196 12.57 -12.15 3.89
N ALA A 197 12.94 -10.89 3.99
CA ALA A 197 13.32 -10.26 5.25
C ALA A 197 12.15 -10.12 6.25
N PHE A 198 10.91 -10.06 5.76
CA PHE A 198 9.69 -9.90 6.57
C PHE A 198 8.69 -11.06 6.37
N ASN A 199 9.16 -12.22 5.93
CA ASN A 199 8.31 -13.37 5.64
C ASN A 199 7.65 -13.99 6.87
N ASP A 200 8.26 -13.83 8.03
CA ASP A 200 7.77 -14.29 9.34
C ASP A 200 6.92 -13.24 10.07
N GLU A 201 6.80 -12.03 9.50
CA GLU A 201 5.94 -11.00 10.08
C GLU A 201 4.45 -11.31 9.88
N PRO A 202 3.70 -11.50 10.95
CA PRO A 202 2.28 -11.91 10.86
C PRO A 202 1.42 -10.95 10.04
N PHE A 203 1.82 -9.67 9.95
CA PHE A 203 1.08 -8.66 9.21
C PHE A 203 1.07 -8.90 7.70
N PHE A 204 2.09 -9.57 7.15
CA PHE A 204 2.27 -9.75 5.70
C PHE A 204 2.13 -11.19 5.24
N ALA A 205 2.06 -12.15 6.15
CA ALA A 205 2.12 -13.59 5.87
C ALA A 205 1.12 -14.06 4.79
N ASN A 206 -0.07 -13.48 4.75
CA ASN A 206 -1.13 -13.86 3.81
C ASN A 206 -1.36 -12.84 2.69
N ALA A 207 -0.55 -11.78 2.62
CA ALA A 207 -0.72 -10.74 1.63
C ALA A 207 -0.33 -11.22 0.22
N LYS A 208 -1.18 -10.97 -0.77
CA LYS A 208 -0.84 -11.14 -2.19
C LYS A 208 -0.12 -9.89 -2.68
N ILE A 209 1.05 -10.05 -3.29
CA ILE A 209 1.88 -8.96 -3.79
C ILE A 209 1.69 -8.82 -5.29
N VAL A 210 1.21 -7.67 -5.73
CA VAL A 210 0.97 -7.33 -7.13
C VAL A 210 1.97 -6.30 -7.59
N LEU A 211 2.72 -6.59 -8.64
CA LEU A 211 3.62 -5.66 -9.28
C LEU A 211 2.92 -4.96 -10.46
N SER A 212 2.79 -3.64 -10.36
CA SER A 212 2.23 -2.80 -11.41
C SER A 212 3.37 -2.23 -12.27
N LEU A 213 3.51 -2.74 -13.48
CA LEU A 213 4.52 -2.33 -14.45
C LEU A 213 3.99 -1.20 -15.32
N ASN A 214 4.79 -0.14 -15.44
CA ASN A 214 4.50 1.05 -16.23
C ASN A 214 5.75 1.45 -17.06
N ASP A 215 5.68 2.60 -17.73
CA ASP A 215 6.75 3.14 -18.57
C ASP A 215 7.75 4.06 -17.83
N ASN A 216 7.70 4.05 -16.50
CA ASN A 216 8.59 4.86 -15.67
C ASN A 216 9.92 4.13 -15.46
N GLU A 217 10.89 4.37 -16.33
CA GLU A 217 12.22 3.73 -16.31
C GLU A 217 13.28 4.71 -15.82
N TYR A 218 14.32 4.19 -15.16
CA TYR A 218 15.56 4.90 -14.95
C TYR A 218 16.63 4.43 -15.95
N THR A 219 17.56 5.30 -16.27
CA THR A 219 18.57 5.07 -17.33
C THR A 219 19.98 4.85 -16.78
N THR A 220 20.27 5.43 -15.61
CA THR A 220 21.60 5.30 -14.97
C THR A 220 21.61 4.07 -14.07
N PRO A 221 22.34 3.01 -14.42
CA PRO A 221 22.39 1.80 -13.60
C PRO A 221 22.90 2.08 -12.19
N PHE A 222 22.33 1.42 -11.20
CA PHE A 222 22.82 1.45 -9.82
C PHE A 222 24.20 0.82 -9.72
N PRO A 223 25.05 1.29 -8.80
CA PRO A 223 26.43 0.78 -8.67
C PRO A 223 26.44 -0.73 -8.35
N THR A 224 27.51 -1.42 -8.72
CA THR A 224 27.72 -2.86 -8.46
C THR A 224 27.53 -3.23 -6.97
N LYS A 225 27.86 -2.32 -6.07
CA LYS A 225 27.65 -2.48 -4.62
C LYS A 225 26.17 -2.53 -4.20
N PHE A 226 25.24 -2.12 -5.06
CA PHE A 226 23.81 -2.13 -4.75
C PHE A 226 23.33 -3.49 -4.23
N THR A 227 23.78 -4.58 -4.87
CA THR A 227 23.39 -5.93 -4.43
C THR A 227 23.87 -6.26 -3.02
N ASP A 228 25.01 -5.73 -2.59
CA ASP A 228 25.49 -5.92 -1.22
C ASP A 228 24.60 -5.20 -0.20
N LYS A 229 24.09 -4.00 -0.56
CA LYS A 229 23.14 -3.23 0.26
C LYS A 229 21.79 -3.94 0.46
N LEU A 230 21.40 -4.85 -0.45
CA LEU A 230 20.17 -5.63 -0.32
C LEU A 230 20.27 -6.77 0.71
N ARG A 231 21.49 -7.16 1.10
CA ARG A 231 21.74 -8.28 1.99
C ARG A 231 21.49 -7.90 3.45
N ILE A 232 20.26 -8.00 3.85
CA ILE A 232 19.84 -7.89 5.26
C ILE A 232 19.38 -9.26 5.75
N GLU A 233 19.13 -9.41 7.04
CA GLU A 233 18.62 -10.68 7.61
C GLU A 233 17.41 -11.20 6.82
N GLY A 234 17.42 -12.49 6.50
CA GLY A 234 16.39 -13.17 5.70
C GLY A 234 16.63 -13.15 4.18
N ILE A 235 17.57 -12.34 3.65
CA ILE A 235 17.90 -12.31 2.21
C ILE A 235 19.21 -13.03 1.93
N ASN A 236 19.15 -14.06 1.10
CA ASN A 236 20.29 -14.89 0.73
C ASN A 236 20.90 -14.45 -0.62
N ASN A 237 22.13 -14.91 -0.88
CA ASN A 237 22.81 -14.64 -2.16
C ASN A 237 22.02 -15.17 -3.37
N THR A 238 21.27 -16.24 -3.22
CA THR A 238 20.43 -16.81 -4.28
C THR A 238 19.25 -15.90 -4.63
N ASP A 239 18.73 -15.18 -3.66
CA ASP A 239 17.59 -14.28 -3.85
C ASP A 239 17.96 -13.07 -4.73
N VAL A 240 19.18 -12.56 -4.58
CA VAL A 240 19.67 -11.38 -5.29
C VAL A 240 20.68 -11.72 -6.42
N ARG A 241 20.75 -12.98 -6.81
CA ARG A 241 21.73 -13.44 -7.81
C ARG A 241 21.57 -12.74 -9.16
N SER A 242 20.35 -12.37 -9.54
CA SER A 242 20.06 -11.67 -10.80
C SER A 242 20.61 -10.24 -10.86
N THR A 243 21.06 -9.67 -9.74
CA THR A 243 21.61 -8.32 -9.63
C THR A 243 23.10 -8.32 -9.26
N ALA A 244 23.72 -9.48 -9.04
CA ALA A 244 25.05 -9.58 -8.47
C ALA A 244 26.16 -9.47 -9.52
N GLY A 245 27.21 -8.70 -9.21
CA GLY A 245 28.47 -8.68 -9.96
C GLY A 245 28.54 -7.65 -11.10
N PHE A 246 27.49 -6.84 -11.31
CA PHE A 246 27.45 -5.80 -12.34
C PHE A 246 26.57 -4.62 -11.90
N PRO A 247 26.65 -3.44 -12.55
CA PRO A 247 25.75 -2.34 -12.31
C PRO A 247 24.29 -2.74 -12.63
N VAL A 248 23.36 -2.44 -11.73
CA VAL A 248 21.97 -2.91 -11.82
C VAL A 248 21.12 -1.91 -12.60
N GLY A 249 20.75 -2.28 -13.80
CA GLY A 249 19.81 -1.53 -14.64
C GLY A 249 18.35 -1.73 -14.26
N TYR A 250 17.48 -0.98 -14.93
CA TYR A 250 16.03 -1.08 -14.74
C TYR A 250 15.50 -2.51 -14.91
N GLU A 251 15.98 -3.21 -15.95
CA GLU A 251 15.51 -4.56 -16.25
C GLU A 251 15.83 -5.54 -15.12
N GLU A 252 17.05 -5.51 -14.59
CA GLU A 252 17.49 -6.40 -13.52
C GLU A 252 16.70 -6.16 -12.24
N LEU A 253 16.47 -4.88 -11.91
CA LEU A 253 15.65 -4.51 -10.75
C LEU A 253 14.20 -4.98 -10.90
N MET A 254 13.60 -4.76 -12.08
CA MET A 254 12.22 -5.16 -12.31
C MET A 254 12.04 -6.68 -12.42
N ARG A 255 13.04 -7.41 -12.95
CA ARG A 255 13.06 -8.87 -12.93
C ARG A 255 13.10 -9.41 -11.49
N LEU A 256 13.91 -8.79 -10.63
CA LEU A 256 13.92 -9.13 -9.20
C LEU A 256 12.53 -8.91 -8.58
N ALA A 257 11.89 -7.79 -8.87
CA ALA A 257 10.53 -7.51 -8.40
C ALA A 257 9.50 -8.54 -8.91
N VAL A 258 9.59 -8.93 -10.19
CA VAL A 258 8.76 -9.98 -10.80
C VAL A 258 8.92 -11.31 -10.07
N ASP A 259 10.16 -11.70 -9.74
CA ASP A 259 10.44 -12.98 -9.08
C ASP A 259 9.73 -13.12 -7.73
N PHE A 260 9.62 -12.04 -6.98
CA PHE A 260 9.02 -12.03 -5.63
C PHE A 260 7.57 -11.54 -5.57
N SER A 261 6.95 -11.19 -6.70
CA SER A 261 5.53 -10.83 -6.76
C SER A 261 4.65 -12.07 -7.00
N ASP A 262 3.40 -12.01 -6.54
CA ASP A 262 2.42 -13.09 -6.75
C ASP A 262 1.64 -12.90 -8.07
N ALA A 263 1.47 -11.66 -8.52
CA ALA A 263 0.79 -11.33 -9.78
C ALA A 263 1.36 -10.03 -10.38
N ILE A 264 1.06 -9.79 -11.65
CA ILE A 264 1.61 -8.67 -12.41
C ILE A 264 0.47 -7.97 -13.16
N VAL A 265 0.54 -6.64 -13.22
CA VAL A 265 -0.39 -5.79 -13.96
C VAL A 265 0.38 -4.88 -14.90
N PHE A 266 0.02 -4.84 -16.15
CA PHE A 266 0.54 -3.86 -17.12
C PHE A 266 -0.41 -2.66 -17.18
N THR A 267 0.10 -1.47 -16.84
CA THR A 267 -0.73 -0.26 -16.76
C THR A 267 -0.57 0.69 -17.92
N THR A 268 0.41 0.45 -18.79
CA THR A 268 0.65 1.22 -20.02
C THR A 268 1.05 0.29 -21.17
N PRO A 269 0.87 0.70 -22.46
CA PRO A 269 1.33 -0.08 -23.59
C PRO A 269 2.85 -0.02 -23.79
N LYS A 270 3.54 0.88 -23.07
CA LYS A 270 4.97 1.16 -23.21
C LYS A 270 5.84 0.51 -22.13
N VAL A 271 5.35 -0.56 -21.51
CA VAL A 271 6.16 -1.34 -20.55
C VAL A 271 7.37 -1.92 -21.27
N ASN A 272 8.53 -1.91 -20.61
CA ASN A 272 9.77 -2.50 -21.15
C ASN A 272 9.55 -3.94 -21.59
N GLN A 273 9.72 -4.19 -22.90
CA GLN A 273 9.39 -5.49 -23.51
C GLN A 273 10.23 -6.64 -22.94
N ARG A 274 11.47 -6.38 -22.51
CA ARG A 274 12.31 -7.42 -21.91
C ARG A 274 11.80 -7.83 -20.54
N VAL A 275 11.22 -6.88 -19.79
CA VAL A 275 10.57 -7.17 -18.50
C VAL A 275 9.26 -7.90 -18.72
N VAL A 276 8.46 -7.51 -19.72
CA VAL A 276 7.22 -8.21 -20.13
C VAL A 276 7.52 -9.67 -20.49
N ASN A 277 8.45 -9.90 -21.42
CA ASN A 277 8.82 -11.25 -21.83
C ASN A 277 9.31 -12.10 -20.64
N TYR A 278 10.07 -11.49 -19.72
CA TYR A 278 10.50 -12.18 -18.51
C TYR A 278 9.32 -12.56 -17.59
N ALA A 279 8.40 -11.62 -17.37
CA ALA A 279 7.22 -11.85 -16.55
C ALA A 279 6.36 -12.99 -17.08
N GLU A 280 6.16 -13.07 -18.40
CA GLU A 280 5.41 -14.14 -19.06
C GLU A 280 6.01 -15.53 -18.86
N THR A 281 7.36 -15.61 -18.72
CA THR A 281 8.03 -16.91 -18.45
C THR A 281 7.79 -17.45 -17.04
N LYS A 282 7.25 -16.64 -16.12
CA LYS A 282 7.12 -17.03 -14.71
C LYS A 282 5.84 -17.79 -14.38
N GLY A 283 4.90 -17.87 -15.31
CA GLY A 283 3.62 -18.57 -15.11
C GLY A 283 2.73 -17.95 -14.01
N LYS A 284 2.98 -16.69 -13.66
CA LYS A 284 2.18 -15.95 -12.67
C LYS A 284 0.94 -15.34 -13.32
N PRO A 285 -0.14 -15.09 -12.56
CA PRO A 285 -1.28 -14.33 -13.07
C PRO A 285 -0.86 -12.97 -13.60
N ILE A 286 -1.25 -12.64 -14.82
CA ILE A 286 -0.95 -11.36 -15.47
C ILE A 286 -2.24 -10.72 -15.94
N LEU A 287 -2.46 -9.46 -15.54
CA LEU A 287 -3.46 -8.59 -16.13
C LEU A 287 -2.79 -7.75 -17.24
N PRO A 288 -3.06 -8.03 -18.53
CA PRO A 288 -2.48 -7.26 -19.62
C PRO A 288 -3.05 -5.85 -19.68
N TYR A 289 -2.29 -4.94 -20.31
CA TYR A 289 -2.79 -3.61 -20.63
C TYR A 289 -3.95 -3.71 -21.63
N GLU A 290 -4.95 -2.88 -21.44
CA GLU A 290 -6.02 -2.64 -22.39
C GLU A 290 -6.23 -1.14 -22.52
N GLU A 291 -6.23 -0.67 -23.75
CA GLU A 291 -6.41 0.75 -24.02
C GLU A 291 -7.83 1.19 -23.66
N THR A 292 -7.90 2.20 -22.83
CA THR A 292 -9.17 2.83 -22.41
C THR A 292 -8.95 4.29 -22.07
N GLU A 293 -9.87 5.14 -22.50
CA GLU A 293 -9.92 6.55 -22.06
C GLU A 293 -10.63 6.68 -20.72
N ASP A 294 -11.40 5.68 -20.32
CA ASP A 294 -12.11 5.66 -19.04
C ASP A 294 -11.23 5.06 -17.93
N LEU A 295 -10.71 5.93 -17.08
CA LEU A 295 -9.91 5.53 -15.94
C LEU A 295 -10.68 4.63 -14.95
N ASN A 296 -12.01 4.79 -14.84
CA ASN A 296 -12.83 3.91 -14.02
C ASN A 296 -12.90 2.48 -14.59
N ALA A 297 -12.92 2.33 -15.92
CA ALA A 297 -12.85 1.02 -16.54
C ALA A 297 -11.52 0.32 -16.23
N ALA A 298 -10.40 1.05 -16.29
CA ALA A 298 -9.09 0.52 -15.90
C ALA A 298 -9.05 0.11 -14.42
N CYS A 299 -9.63 0.92 -13.53
CA CYS A 299 -9.74 0.59 -12.10
C CYS A 299 -10.61 -0.63 -11.86
N LYS A 300 -11.75 -0.75 -12.55
CA LYS A 300 -12.67 -1.90 -12.47
C LYS A 300 -11.98 -3.20 -12.85
N ARG A 301 -11.23 -3.21 -13.95
CA ARG A 301 -10.47 -4.41 -14.39
C ARG A 301 -9.46 -4.86 -13.33
N GLN A 302 -8.72 -3.92 -12.72
CA GLN A 302 -7.78 -4.25 -11.65
C GLN A 302 -8.51 -4.74 -10.41
N TRP A 303 -9.65 -4.14 -10.06
CA TRP A 303 -10.48 -4.59 -8.95
C TRP A 303 -10.97 -6.03 -9.14
N GLU A 304 -11.49 -6.37 -10.32
CA GLU A 304 -11.93 -7.73 -10.67
C GLU A 304 -10.77 -8.73 -10.57
N PHE A 305 -9.62 -8.37 -11.12
CA PHE A 305 -8.41 -9.19 -11.05
C PHE A 305 -7.94 -9.44 -9.61
N TYR A 306 -7.93 -8.41 -8.77
CA TYR A 306 -7.52 -8.60 -7.36
C TYR A 306 -8.54 -9.41 -6.56
N GLN A 307 -9.82 -9.34 -6.89
CA GLN A 307 -10.83 -10.21 -6.30
C GLN A 307 -10.59 -11.68 -6.65
N GLN A 308 -10.21 -11.99 -7.88
CA GLN A 308 -9.85 -13.34 -8.31
C GLN A 308 -8.65 -13.87 -7.52
N LEU A 309 -7.57 -13.10 -7.43
CA LEU A 309 -6.38 -13.46 -6.65
C LEU A 309 -6.69 -13.78 -5.17
N LEU A 310 -7.63 -13.03 -4.60
CA LEU A 310 -8.05 -13.23 -3.20
C LEU A 310 -8.96 -14.44 -3.01
N THR A 311 -9.61 -14.92 -4.07
CA THR A 311 -10.49 -16.10 -4.03
C THR A 311 -9.66 -17.38 -4.21
N GLU A 312 -8.79 -17.41 -5.19
CA GLU A 312 -7.92 -18.57 -5.49
C GLU A 312 -7.00 -18.91 -4.30
N GLY A 313 -6.43 -17.93 -3.61
CA GLY A 313 -5.60 -18.15 -2.42
C GLY A 313 -6.34 -18.72 -1.19
N ARG A 314 -7.66 -18.83 -1.24
CA ARG A 314 -8.44 -19.50 -0.17
C ARG A 314 -8.67 -20.97 -0.45
N GLU A 315 -8.77 -21.34 -1.70
CA GLU A 315 -8.94 -22.74 -2.11
C GLU A 315 -7.64 -23.56 -1.91
N GLU A 316 -6.49 -22.91 -2.03
CA GLU A 316 -5.19 -23.53 -1.75
C GLU A 316 -4.91 -23.75 -0.25
N ASN A 317 -5.59 -23.04 0.64
CA ASN A 317 -5.39 -23.11 2.10
C ASN A 317 -6.56 -23.81 2.84
N ALA A 318 -7.54 -24.35 2.13
CA ALA A 318 -8.69 -25.08 2.67
C ALA A 318 -8.54 -26.61 2.43
#